data_e441077fd393897fe88a10363c3807f8
#
_entry.id   e441077fd393897fe88a10363c3807f8
#
_cell.length_a   1.000
_cell.length_b   1.000
_cell.length_c   1.000
_cell.angle_alpha   90.00
_cell.angle_beta   90.00
_cell.angle_gamma   90.00
#
_symmetry.space_group_name_H-M   'P 1'
#
loop_
_entity.id
_entity.type
_entity.pdbx_description
1 polymer ?
#
loop_
_entity_poly.entity_id
_entity_poly.type
_entity_poly.pdbx_seq_one_letter_code
_entity_poly.pdbx_strand_id
1 'polypeptide(L)'
;MRIAIGLTLLGAMTVATEAKADPCKAIPDRGPMPSYLHRDAHFAGPVVYVGDGDSLCVAVGQGPENWVEIRLEDFYAPELHSPAGPDAKAALERIAMGRNADCIADHKSYDRVVATCRIGGRSIGDLLKAAGSIEGGNGYSQGKQ
;
A
#
# COMPACT_ATOMS: atom_id res chain seq x y z
N MET A 1 47.83 46.58 0.19
CA MET A 1 47.28 45.49 1.01
C MET A 1 45.92 45.12 0.37
N ARG A 2 45.84 44.03 -0.41
CA ARG A 2 44.63 43.61 -1.13
C ARG A 2 44.05 42.43 -0.37
N ILE A 3 42.84 42.58 0.20
CA ILE A 3 42.12 41.53 0.91
C ILE A 3 41.26 40.82 -0.15
N ALA A 4 41.55 39.53 -0.41
CA ALA A 4 40.73 38.68 -1.23
C ALA A 4 39.63 38.02 -0.37
N ILE A 5 38.40 38.37 -0.66
CA ILE A 5 37.24 37.74 -0.03
C ILE A 5 36.90 36.47 -0.83
N GLY A 6 37.19 35.31 -0.24
CA GLY A 6 36.81 34.02 -0.81
C GLY A 6 35.31 33.72 -0.60
N LEU A 7 34.59 33.65 -1.68
CA LEU A 7 33.17 33.26 -1.68
C LEU A 7 33.05 31.74 -1.67
N THR A 8 32.69 31.15 -0.54
CA THR A 8 32.46 29.70 -0.39
C THR A 8 31.03 29.40 -0.85
N LEU A 9 30.85 28.76 -2.01
CA LEU A 9 29.55 28.22 -2.44
C LEU A 9 29.25 26.96 -1.61
N LEU A 10 28.26 27.03 -0.71
CA LEU A 10 27.63 25.83 -0.12
C LEU A 10 26.69 25.21 -1.17
N GLY A 11 27.12 24.13 -1.78
CA GLY A 11 26.25 23.31 -2.62
C GLY A 11 25.21 22.56 -1.77
N ALA A 12 23.94 22.91 -1.91
CA ALA A 12 22.84 22.13 -1.33
C ALA A 12 22.72 20.79 -2.08
N MET A 13 23.10 19.69 -1.44
CA MET A 13 22.81 18.34 -1.95
C MET A 13 21.31 18.07 -1.72
N THR A 14 20.53 18.13 -2.78
CA THR A 14 19.15 17.60 -2.79
C THR A 14 19.23 16.08 -2.81
N VAL A 15 18.90 15.43 -1.70
CA VAL A 15 18.70 13.99 -1.65
C VAL A 15 17.36 13.71 -2.33
N ALA A 16 17.40 13.22 -3.57
CA ALA A 16 16.22 12.69 -4.23
C ALA A 16 15.86 11.37 -3.52
N THR A 17 14.74 11.35 -2.80
CA THR A 17 14.15 10.10 -2.30
C THR A 17 13.54 9.38 -3.50
N GLU A 18 14.22 8.35 -4.00
CA GLU A 18 13.64 7.45 -5.00
C GLU A 18 12.42 6.75 -4.36
N ALA A 19 11.25 6.90 -5.01
CA ALA A 19 10.07 6.13 -4.65
C ALA A 19 10.42 4.64 -4.84
N LYS A 20 10.37 3.88 -3.74
CA LYS A 20 10.69 2.45 -3.77
C LYS A 20 9.63 1.74 -4.61
N ALA A 21 10.05 1.04 -5.67
CA ALA A 21 9.16 0.25 -6.51
C ALA A 21 8.48 -0.85 -5.68
N ASP A 22 7.23 -1.19 -6.05
CA ASP A 22 6.49 -2.29 -5.43
C ASP A 22 7.27 -3.60 -5.49
N PRO A 23 7.55 -4.23 -4.34
CA PRO A 23 8.31 -5.47 -4.27
C PRO A 23 7.46 -6.73 -4.48
N CYS A 24 6.12 -6.63 -4.50
CA CYS A 24 5.22 -7.79 -4.63
C CYS A 24 5.27 -8.39 -6.02
N LYS A 25 5.53 -9.71 -6.13
CA LYS A 25 5.69 -10.40 -7.42
C LYS A 25 4.92 -11.72 -7.52
N ALA A 26 4.07 -12.03 -6.53
CA ALA A 26 3.32 -13.29 -6.52
C ALA A 26 2.24 -13.37 -7.60
N ILE A 27 1.67 -12.23 -8.03
CA ILE A 27 0.59 -12.17 -9.01
C ILE A 27 1.12 -11.54 -10.30
N PRO A 28 1.09 -12.25 -11.45
CA PRO A 28 1.52 -11.68 -12.71
C PRO A 28 0.50 -10.66 -13.25
N ASP A 29 0.95 -9.63 -13.96
CA ASP A 29 0.08 -8.65 -14.62
C ASP A 29 -0.95 -9.33 -15.55
N ARG A 30 -0.50 -10.34 -16.27
CA ARG A 30 -1.30 -11.08 -17.25
C ARG A 30 -1.43 -12.54 -16.86
N GLY A 31 -2.57 -13.14 -17.21
CA GLY A 31 -2.86 -14.53 -16.89
C GLY A 31 -3.68 -14.71 -15.62
N PRO A 32 -3.94 -15.95 -15.21
CA PRO A 32 -4.75 -16.26 -14.04
C PRO A 32 -4.05 -15.89 -12.75
N MET A 33 -4.83 -15.64 -11.71
CA MET A 33 -4.34 -15.56 -10.34
C MET A 33 -3.78 -16.93 -9.93
N PRO A 34 -2.72 -16.97 -9.10
CA PRO A 34 -2.23 -18.23 -8.54
C PRO A 34 -3.35 -19.01 -7.85
N SER A 35 -3.35 -20.34 -8.02
CA SER A 35 -4.45 -21.21 -7.54
C SER A 35 -4.67 -21.14 -6.02
N TYR A 36 -3.63 -20.82 -5.25
CA TYR A 36 -3.74 -20.66 -3.79
C TYR A 36 -4.42 -19.36 -3.35
N LEU A 37 -4.67 -18.42 -4.28
CA LEU A 37 -5.36 -17.15 -4.04
C LEU A 37 -6.79 -17.16 -4.66
N HIS A 38 -7.39 -18.33 -4.84
CA HIS A 38 -8.77 -18.42 -5.34
C HIS A 38 -9.74 -17.64 -4.42
N ARG A 39 -10.94 -17.34 -4.91
CA ARG A 39 -12.00 -16.69 -4.11
C ARG A 39 -12.18 -17.43 -2.77
N ASP A 40 -12.33 -16.67 -1.70
CA ASP A 40 -12.44 -17.13 -0.31
C ASP A 40 -11.19 -17.82 0.24
N ALA A 41 -10.06 -17.80 -0.49
CA ALA A 41 -8.80 -18.31 0.04
C ALA A 41 -8.30 -17.44 1.19
N HIS A 42 -7.86 -18.10 2.28
CA HIS A 42 -7.23 -17.45 3.41
C HIS A 42 -5.72 -17.44 3.27
N PHE A 43 -5.11 -16.31 3.50
CA PHE A 43 -3.65 -16.15 3.55
C PHE A 43 -3.26 -15.08 4.56
N ALA A 44 -2.06 -15.20 5.11
CA ALA A 44 -1.58 -14.27 6.13
C ALA A 44 -0.08 -14.05 6.04
N GLY A 45 0.37 -12.94 6.56
CA GLY A 45 1.78 -12.60 6.67
C GLY A 45 2.01 -11.17 7.12
N PRO A 46 3.26 -10.79 7.38
CA PRO A 46 3.58 -9.41 7.69
C PRO A 46 3.38 -8.51 6.48
N VAL A 47 2.90 -7.29 6.73
CA VAL A 47 2.86 -6.23 5.72
C VAL A 47 4.27 -5.68 5.54
N VAL A 48 4.81 -5.79 4.34
CA VAL A 48 6.21 -5.42 4.01
C VAL A 48 6.33 -4.18 3.15
N TYR A 49 5.21 -3.72 2.58
CA TYR A 49 5.17 -2.52 1.74
C TYR A 49 3.74 -1.96 1.68
N VAL A 50 3.62 -0.65 1.50
CA VAL A 50 2.35 0.05 1.24
C VAL A 50 2.53 0.87 -0.04
N GLY A 51 1.69 0.61 -1.03
CA GLY A 51 1.71 1.28 -2.34
C GLY A 51 1.05 2.66 -2.28
N ASP A 52 -0.17 2.68 -1.79
CA ASP A 52 -1.00 3.88 -1.62
C ASP A 52 -1.92 3.72 -0.38
N GLY A 53 -3.02 4.47 -0.31
CA GLY A 53 -3.91 4.45 0.87
C GLY A 53 -4.81 3.22 0.99
N ASP A 54 -4.87 2.35 -0.02
CA ASP A 54 -5.67 1.11 -0.03
C ASP A 54 -4.97 -0.08 -0.70
N SER A 55 -3.67 0.03 -0.99
CA SER A 55 -2.87 -1.09 -1.48
C SER A 55 -1.65 -1.37 -0.61
N LEU A 56 -1.40 -2.64 -0.36
CA LEU A 56 -0.31 -3.11 0.49
C LEU A 56 0.20 -4.48 0.04
N CYS A 57 1.40 -4.82 0.47
CA CYS A 57 2.09 -6.07 0.15
C CYS A 57 2.21 -6.94 1.40
N VAL A 58 1.69 -8.16 1.32
CA VAL A 58 1.77 -9.16 2.39
C VAL A 58 2.76 -10.25 2.01
N ALA A 59 3.76 -10.48 2.87
CA ALA A 59 4.74 -11.54 2.69
C ALA A 59 4.16 -12.88 3.16
N VAL A 60 3.54 -13.62 2.25
CA VAL A 60 2.98 -14.96 2.53
C VAL A 60 4.08 -16.01 2.67
N GLY A 61 5.23 -15.78 2.06
CA GLY A 61 6.41 -16.64 2.12
C GLY A 61 7.70 -15.82 2.02
N GLN A 62 8.83 -16.51 1.93
CA GLN A 62 10.12 -15.86 1.75
C GLN A 62 10.30 -15.43 0.29
N GLY A 63 10.81 -14.21 0.12
CA GLY A 63 11.14 -13.65 -1.18
C GLY A 63 9.94 -12.99 -1.91
N PRO A 64 10.25 -12.00 -2.76
CA PRO A 64 9.22 -11.20 -3.45
C PRO A 64 8.25 -12.00 -4.32
N GLU A 65 8.67 -13.14 -4.85
CA GLU A 65 7.85 -14.07 -5.64
C GLU A 65 6.69 -14.69 -4.86
N ASN A 66 6.75 -14.63 -3.51
CA ASN A 66 5.70 -15.09 -2.60
C ASN A 66 5.00 -13.93 -1.89
N TRP A 67 5.30 -12.69 -2.28
CA TRP A 67 4.70 -11.50 -1.69
C TRP A 67 3.51 -11.06 -2.53
N VAL A 68 2.35 -10.99 -1.90
CA VAL A 68 1.05 -10.76 -2.54
C VAL A 68 0.70 -9.28 -2.44
N GLU A 69 0.51 -8.64 -3.59
CA GLU A 69 -0.06 -7.29 -3.62
C GLU A 69 -1.58 -7.35 -3.46
N ILE A 70 -2.10 -6.53 -2.56
CA ILE A 70 -3.49 -6.48 -2.17
C ILE A 70 -4.06 -5.10 -2.46
N ARG A 71 -5.26 -5.08 -3.02
CA ARG A 71 -6.19 -3.96 -3.03
C ARG A 71 -7.23 -4.21 -1.94
N LEU A 72 -7.29 -3.35 -0.95
CA LEU A 72 -8.32 -3.48 0.10
C LEU A 72 -9.72 -3.39 -0.52
N GLU A 73 -10.58 -4.33 -0.15
CA GLU A 73 -11.97 -4.39 -0.63
C GLU A 73 -12.88 -3.40 0.10
N ASP A 74 -12.59 -3.15 1.37
CA ASP A 74 -13.44 -2.43 2.31
C ASP A 74 -13.03 -0.98 2.58
N PHE A 75 -12.08 -0.45 1.77
CA PHE A 75 -11.65 0.94 1.82
C PHE A 75 -11.20 1.45 0.44
N TYR A 76 -11.63 2.66 0.07
CA TYR A 76 -11.32 3.31 -1.21
C TYR A 76 -10.56 4.61 -0.93
N ALA A 77 -9.24 4.54 -0.90
CA ALA A 77 -8.41 5.70 -0.61
C ALA A 77 -8.36 6.69 -1.77
N PRO A 78 -8.14 7.98 -1.49
CA PRO A 78 -7.73 8.94 -2.51
C PRO A 78 -6.49 8.45 -3.26
N GLU A 79 -6.48 8.68 -4.58
CA GLU A 79 -5.35 8.30 -5.45
C GLU A 79 -4.03 8.92 -4.97
N LEU A 80 -2.93 8.19 -5.07
CA LEU A 80 -1.62 8.59 -4.52
C LEU A 80 -1.17 9.99 -4.98
N HIS A 81 -1.46 10.33 -6.24
CA HIS A 81 -1.09 11.63 -6.84
C HIS A 81 -2.14 12.73 -6.63
N SER A 82 -3.25 12.45 -5.94
CA SER A 82 -4.20 13.46 -5.51
C SER A 82 -3.69 14.22 -4.27
N PRO A 83 -4.23 15.42 -3.96
CA PRO A 83 -3.79 16.17 -2.78
C PRO A 83 -3.89 15.40 -1.46
N ALA A 84 -4.85 14.49 -1.30
CA ALA A 84 -5.04 13.68 -0.10
C ALA A 84 -4.33 12.31 -0.16
N GLY A 85 -3.77 11.92 -1.30
CA GLY A 85 -3.13 10.61 -1.50
C GLY A 85 -1.96 10.32 -0.57
N PRO A 86 -0.98 11.24 -0.42
CA PRO A 86 0.16 11.02 0.49
C PRO A 86 -0.27 10.80 1.94
N ASP A 87 -1.27 11.53 2.44
CA ASP A 87 -1.79 11.38 3.79
C ASP A 87 -2.53 10.05 3.97
N ALA A 88 -3.29 9.61 2.95
CA ALA A 88 -3.95 8.31 2.94
C ALA A 88 -2.92 7.16 3.01
N LYS A 89 -1.87 7.22 2.19
CA LYS A 89 -0.76 6.26 2.25
C LYS A 89 -0.11 6.24 3.63
N ALA A 90 0.25 7.39 4.18
CA ALA A 90 0.86 7.50 5.51
C ALA A 90 -0.05 6.94 6.60
N ALA A 91 -1.37 7.08 6.48
CA ALA A 91 -2.33 6.49 7.42
C ALA A 91 -2.29 4.95 7.37
N LEU A 92 -2.29 4.35 6.17
CA LEU A 92 -2.18 2.90 6.02
C LEU A 92 -0.82 2.38 6.51
N GLU A 93 0.28 3.08 6.24
CA GLU A 93 1.60 2.73 6.76
C GLU A 93 1.62 2.67 8.30
N ARG A 94 1.06 3.67 8.96
CA ARG A 94 0.98 3.69 10.45
C ARG A 94 0.16 2.54 11.02
N ILE A 95 -0.89 2.11 10.33
CA ILE A 95 -1.80 1.06 10.78
C ILE A 95 -1.23 -0.33 10.50
N ALA A 96 -0.61 -0.54 9.34
CA ALA A 96 -0.38 -1.88 8.82
C ALA A 96 1.10 -2.26 8.72
N MET A 97 2.02 -1.33 8.46
CA MET A 97 3.42 -1.67 8.18
C MET A 97 4.06 -2.50 9.30
N GLY A 98 4.67 -3.63 8.92
CA GLY A 98 5.34 -4.56 9.84
C GLY A 98 4.41 -5.41 10.69
N ARG A 99 3.09 -5.22 10.61
CA ARG A 99 2.12 -6.02 11.34
C ARG A 99 1.65 -7.22 10.51
N ASN A 100 1.25 -8.28 11.20
CA ASN A 100 0.65 -9.45 10.53
C ASN A 100 -0.78 -9.14 10.09
N ALA A 101 -1.08 -9.36 8.83
CA ALA A 101 -2.41 -9.22 8.25
C ALA A 101 -2.97 -10.61 7.90
N ASP A 102 -4.22 -10.86 8.29
CA ASP A 102 -5.00 -12.04 7.93
C ASP A 102 -5.99 -11.63 6.85
N CYS A 103 -5.88 -12.19 5.65
CA CYS A 103 -6.61 -11.78 4.47
C CYS A 103 -7.47 -12.89 3.90
N ILE A 104 -8.60 -12.50 3.31
CA ILE A 104 -9.49 -13.37 2.53
C ILE A 104 -9.55 -12.80 1.12
N ALA A 105 -9.15 -13.60 0.13
CA ALA A 105 -9.13 -13.24 -1.27
C ALA A 105 -10.54 -13.17 -1.86
N ASP A 106 -10.82 -12.20 -2.73
CA ASP A 106 -12.03 -12.16 -3.53
C ASP A 106 -11.72 -12.41 -5.02
N HIS A 107 -11.09 -11.48 -5.71
CA HIS A 107 -10.80 -11.61 -7.14
C HIS A 107 -9.51 -10.91 -7.54
N LYS A 108 -9.03 -11.23 -8.74
CA LYS A 108 -7.86 -10.56 -9.34
C LYS A 108 -8.24 -9.18 -9.89
N SER A 109 -7.39 -8.19 -9.64
CA SER A 109 -7.45 -6.86 -10.23
C SER A 109 -6.05 -6.47 -10.70
N TYR A 110 -5.79 -6.60 -12.00
CA TYR A 110 -4.45 -6.44 -12.60
C TYR A 110 -3.43 -7.43 -11.98
N ASP A 111 -2.38 -6.95 -11.35
CA ASP A 111 -1.36 -7.71 -10.62
C ASP A 111 -1.61 -7.80 -9.11
N ARG A 112 -2.84 -7.50 -8.67
CA ARG A 112 -3.27 -7.50 -7.27
C ARG A 112 -4.41 -8.48 -7.04
N VAL A 113 -4.58 -8.91 -5.80
CA VAL A 113 -5.82 -9.53 -5.32
C VAL A 113 -6.64 -8.48 -4.55
N VAL A 114 -7.91 -8.35 -4.89
CA VAL A 114 -8.87 -7.64 -4.04
C VAL A 114 -9.15 -8.55 -2.85
N ALA A 115 -8.98 -8.03 -1.64
CA ALA A 115 -9.11 -8.83 -0.42
C ALA A 115 -9.56 -7.98 0.78
N THR A 116 -10.29 -8.61 1.68
CA THR A 116 -10.54 -8.09 3.02
C THR A 116 -9.42 -8.55 3.95
N CYS A 117 -8.70 -7.62 4.56
CA CYS A 117 -7.59 -7.92 5.45
C CYS A 117 -7.86 -7.40 6.87
N ARG A 118 -7.45 -8.18 7.87
CA ARG A 118 -7.62 -7.88 9.29
C ARG A 118 -6.28 -7.82 10.01
N ILE A 119 -6.18 -6.92 10.98
CA ILE A 119 -5.06 -6.82 11.92
C ILE A 119 -5.64 -6.83 13.33
N GLY A 120 -5.22 -7.79 14.15
CA GLY A 120 -5.77 -7.94 15.50
C GLY A 120 -7.30 -8.16 15.52
N GLY A 121 -7.82 -8.87 14.52
CA GLY A 121 -9.25 -9.20 14.40
C GLY A 121 -10.13 -8.09 13.80
N ARG A 122 -9.62 -6.87 13.62
CA ARG A 122 -10.36 -5.74 13.00
C ARG A 122 -9.95 -5.56 11.54
N SER A 123 -10.92 -5.26 10.66
CA SER A 123 -10.60 -4.96 9.27
C SER A 123 -9.72 -3.72 9.15
N ILE A 124 -8.82 -3.72 8.16
CA ILE A 124 -7.94 -2.57 7.93
C ILE A 124 -8.78 -1.36 7.51
N GLY A 125 -9.83 -1.55 6.71
CA GLY A 125 -10.75 -0.47 6.35
C GLY A 125 -11.42 0.16 7.57
N ASP A 126 -11.87 -0.62 8.54
CA ASP A 126 -12.44 -0.10 9.80
C ASP A 126 -11.40 0.63 10.65
N LEU A 127 -10.16 0.14 10.67
CA LEU A 127 -9.07 0.80 11.37
C LEU A 127 -8.74 2.16 10.74
N LEU A 128 -8.74 2.26 9.42
CA LEU A 128 -8.53 3.50 8.67
C LEU A 128 -9.64 4.51 8.94
N LYS A 129 -10.90 4.08 8.86
CA LYS A 129 -12.08 4.93 9.17
C LYS A 129 -12.04 5.43 10.61
N ALA A 130 -11.73 4.56 11.56
CA ALA A 130 -11.59 4.93 12.98
C ALA A 130 -10.43 5.91 13.23
N ALA A 131 -9.38 5.88 12.41
CA ALA A 131 -8.26 6.84 12.46
C ALA A 131 -8.56 8.16 11.73
N GLY A 132 -9.77 8.34 11.18
CA GLY A 132 -10.19 9.57 10.48
C GLY A 132 -9.78 9.63 9.01
N SER A 133 -9.36 8.51 8.41
CA SER A 133 -9.07 8.46 6.97
C SER A 133 -10.34 8.63 6.14
N ILE A 134 -10.24 9.41 5.07
CA ILE A 134 -11.35 9.76 4.19
C ILE A 134 -11.31 8.88 2.94
N GLU A 135 -12.46 8.33 2.54
CA GLU A 135 -12.61 7.64 1.26
C GLU A 135 -12.88 8.65 0.12
N GLY A 136 -12.53 8.31 -1.11
CA GLY A 136 -12.73 9.21 -2.25
C GLY A 136 -11.97 8.80 -3.52
N GLY A 137 -11.36 7.61 -3.54
CA GLY A 137 -10.61 7.10 -4.70
C GLY A 137 -11.49 6.46 -5.77
N ASN A 138 -10.83 5.87 -6.77
CA ASN A 138 -11.48 5.12 -7.84
C ASN A 138 -12.32 3.96 -7.28
N GLY A 139 -13.55 3.83 -7.74
CA GLY A 139 -14.51 2.84 -7.26
C GLY A 139 -15.32 3.28 -6.05
N TYR A 140 -15.01 4.42 -5.43
CA TYR A 140 -15.82 4.99 -4.38
C TYR A 140 -17.12 5.58 -4.95
N SER A 141 -18.27 5.05 -4.56
CA SER A 141 -19.57 5.62 -4.87
C SER A 141 -20.23 6.15 -3.60
N GLN A 142 -20.40 7.46 -3.49
CA GLN A 142 -21.27 8.04 -2.48
C GLN A 142 -22.72 7.64 -2.81
N GLY A 143 -23.27 6.62 -2.14
CA GLY A 143 -24.65 6.27 -2.36
C GLY A 143 -25.07 4.83 -2.15
N LYS A 144 -24.23 3.96 -1.62
CA LYS A 144 -24.67 2.68 -1.08
C LYS A 144 -24.70 2.77 0.45
N GLN A 145 -25.74 3.43 0.95
CA GLN A 145 -26.23 3.24 2.32
C GLN A 145 -27.23 2.09 2.31
#